data_38cd1b1b0dffce3dd443f199ce65a00f
#
_entry.id   38cd1b1b0dffce3dd443f199ce65a00f
#
_cell.length_a   1.000
_cell.length_b   1.000
_cell.length_c   1.000
_cell.angle_alpha   90.00
_cell.angle_beta   90.00
_cell.angle_gamma   90.00
#
_symmetry.space_group_name_H-M   'P 1'
#
loop_
_entity.id
_entity.type
_entity.pdbx_description
1 polymer ?
#
loop_
_entity_poly.entity_id
_entity_poly.type
_entity_poly.pdbx_seq_one_letter_code
_entity_poly.pdbx_strand_id
1 'polypeptide(L)'
;MYYAIKYDTTTGACYGSHAYSEEHSSYPSNEIACTFEQYQTPAAWTVVNGSLVQSLPYAKAAQSALIKQGFANAVAAIPFTINGVNYTLDAAQTKQAADMAIVVAANNALNHPVSWVASTPVAQYAIQLVGSSYLFCTVAGTTGTTAPTPPTAFGTPVTDGTVTWELYGRTLELLGGSHATFTVQELVSIFQQVEVYIHYQKNQKLSLLAQIAAATTVSAVQAIVW
;
A
#
# COMPACT_ATOMS: atom_id res chain seq x y z
N MET A 1 -41.55 7.61 -18.33
CA MET A 1 -41.53 7.16 -16.95
C MET A 1 -41.05 8.34 -16.12
N TYR A 2 -41.77 8.67 -15.04
CA TYR A 2 -41.47 9.79 -14.16
C TYR A 2 -41.00 9.25 -12.82
N TYR A 3 -40.14 9.97 -12.14
CA TYR A 3 -39.45 9.49 -10.94
C TYR A 3 -39.68 10.44 -9.78
N ALA A 4 -39.89 9.90 -8.60
CA ALA A 4 -39.99 10.63 -7.35
C ALA A 4 -39.17 9.98 -6.25
N ILE A 5 -38.70 10.79 -5.32
CA ILE A 5 -38.04 10.35 -4.08
C ILE A 5 -39.02 10.52 -2.92
N LYS A 6 -39.11 9.52 -2.07
CA LYS A 6 -39.83 9.55 -0.79
C LYS A 6 -38.91 10.13 0.29
N TYR A 7 -39.47 11.03 1.10
CA TYR A 7 -38.71 11.66 2.18
C TYR A 7 -39.55 11.80 3.45
N ASP A 8 -38.90 11.90 4.56
CA ASP A 8 -39.47 12.23 5.84
C ASP A 8 -39.80 13.75 5.87
N THR A 9 -41.04 14.11 6.03
CA THR A 9 -41.50 15.51 5.96
C THR A 9 -41.00 16.37 7.12
N THR A 10 -40.55 15.74 8.23
CA THR A 10 -40.02 16.45 9.40
C THR A 10 -38.54 16.74 9.26
N THR A 11 -37.80 15.76 8.80
CA THR A 11 -36.30 15.83 8.71
C THR A 11 -35.77 16.12 7.31
N GLY A 12 -36.62 15.95 6.28
CA GLY A 12 -36.23 16.02 4.87
C GLY A 12 -35.42 14.82 4.38
N ALA A 13 -35.10 13.86 5.26
CA ALA A 13 -34.27 12.71 4.89
C ALA A 13 -34.96 11.82 3.86
N CYS A 14 -34.26 11.55 2.74
CA CYS A 14 -34.78 10.69 1.69
C CYS A 14 -34.48 9.21 2.01
N TYR A 15 -35.51 8.35 1.86
CA TYR A 15 -35.40 6.94 2.27
C TYR A 15 -35.88 5.95 1.21
N GLY A 16 -36.48 6.40 0.11
CA GLY A 16 -36.97 5.52 -0.94
C GLY A 16 -37.25 6.27 -2.22
N SER A 17 -37.66 5.55 -3.24
CA SER A 17 -37.96 6.10 -4.55
C SER A 17 -39.18 5.38 -5.16
N HIS A 18 -39.88 6.06 -6.08
CA HIS A 18 -41.03 5.58 -6.77
C HIS A 18 -40.98 5.97 -8.24
N ALA A 19 -41.36 5.05 -9.12
CA ALA A 19 -41.48 5.31 -10.55
C ALA A 19 -42.92 5.29 -10.99
N TYR A 20 -43.34 6.30 -11.73
CA TYR A 20 -44.68 6.47 -12.28
C TYR A 20 -44.66 6.24 -13.78
N SER A 21 -45.71 5.60 -14.31
CA SER A 21 -45.90 5.40 -15.75
C SER A 21 -46.31 6.67 -16.48
N GLU A 22 -46.97 7.59 -15.76
CA GLU A 22 -47.52 8.85 -16.30
C GLU A 22 -46.98 10.05 -15.50
N GLU A 23 -47.05 11.24 -16.11
CA GLU A 23 -46.70 12.48 -15.42
C GLU A 23 -47.80 12.84 -14.41
N HIS A 24 -47.37 13.15 -13.19
CA HIS A 24 -48.27 13.62 -12.14
C HIS A 24 -48.15 15.13 -11.98
N SER A 25 -49.31 15.79 -12.00
CA SER A 25 -49.39 17.23 -11.73
C SER A 25 -49.12 17.58 -10.26
N SER A 26 -49.23 16.59 -9.38
CA SER A 26 -48.87 16.70 -7.95
C SER A 26 -48.43 15.35 -7.41
N TYR A 27 -47.40 15.33 -6.56
CA TYR A 27 -46.95 14.16 -5.83
C TYR A 27 -47.54 14.13 -4.42
N PRO A 28 -47.63 12.97 -3.75
CA PRO A 28 -47.94 12.89 -2.34
C PRO A 28 -47.05 13.82 -1.51
N SER A 29 -47.55 14.29 -0.36
CA SER A 29 -46.86 15.28 0.48
C SER A 29 -45.45 14.86 0.94
N ASN A 30 -45.16 13.58 0.87
CA ASN A 30 -43.84 12.98 1.21
C ASN A 30 -43.06 12.50 0.00
N GLU A 31 -43.42 12.95 -1.20
CA GLU A 31 -42.69 12.65 -2.44
C GLU A 31 -42.32 13.92 -3.18
N ILE A 32 -41.18 13.91 -3.86
CA ILE A 32 -40.69 15.02 -4.68
C ILE A 32 -40.16 14.47 -6.02
N ALA A 33 -40.50 15.17 -7.11
CA ALA A 33 -39.98 14.83 -8.44
C ALA A 33 -38.47 14.83 -8.47
N CYS A 34 -37.90 13.86 -9.21
CA CYS A 34 -36.45 13.72 -9.30
C CYS A 34 -36.01 13.20 -10.67
N THR A 35 -34.73 13.31 -10.99
CA THR A 35 -34.14 12.68 -12.15
C THR A 35 -33.98 11.16 -11.96
N PHE A 36 -33.74 10.41 -13.03
CA PHE A 36 -33.47 8.98 -12.93
C PHE A 36 -32.23 8.68 -12.09
N GLU A 37 -31.19 9.48 -12.18
CA GLU A 37 -29.97 9.33 -11.36
C GLU A 37 -30.26 9.54 -9.87
N GLN A 38 -31.05 10.54 -9.52
CA GLN A 38 -31.47 10.79 -8.16
C GLN A 38 -32.35 9.66 -7.60
N TYR A 39 -33.26 9.15 -8.43
CA TYR A 39 -34.10 7.99 -8.13
C TYR A 39 -33.29 6.74 -7.73
N GLN A 40 -32.16 6.50 -8.39
CA GLN A 40 -31.30 5.34 -8.10
C GLN A 40 -30.58 5.46 -6.75
N THR A 41 -30.40 6.66 -6.23
CA THR A 41 -29.62 6.94 -5.02
C THR A 41 -30.37 7.82 -4.01
N PRO A 42 -31.56 7.44 -3.53
CA PRO A 42 -32.38 8.31 -2.69
C PRO A 42 -31.65 8.76 -1.41
N ALA A 43 -30.86 7.89 -0.79
CA ALA A 43 -30.09 8.23 0.42
C ALA A 43 -29.00 9.31 0.19
N ALA A 44 -28.66 9.60 -1.07
CA ALA A 44 -27.72 10.68 -1.40
C ALA A 44 -28.33 12.08 -1.30
N TRP A 45 -29.64 12.19 -1.07
CA TRP A 45 -30.40 13.42 -1.18
C TRP A 45 -31.14 13.76 0.13
N THR A 46 -31.43 15.02 0.30
CA THR A 46 -32.24 15.57 1.40
C THR A 46 -33.15 16.66 0.82
N VAL A 47 -34.40 16.74 1.28
CA VAL A 47 -35.33 17.81 0.89
C VAL A 47 -35.14 18.99 1.81
N VAL A 48 -34.79 20.15 1.25
CA VAL A 48 -34.65 21.42 1.97
C VAL A 48 -35.47 22.47 1.24
N ASN A 49 -36.42 23.10 1.93
CA ASN A 49 -37.30 24.11 1.36
C ASN A 49 -37.97 23.66 0.04
N GLY A 50 -38.44 22.41 -0.01
CA GLY A 50 -39.11 21.86 -1.20
C GLY A 50 -38.17 21.52 -2.38
N SER A 51 -36.90 21.48 -2.18
CA SER A 51 -35.90 21.14 -3.23
C SER A 51 -35.00 20.02 -2.78
N LEU A 52 -34.59 19.13 -3.72
CA LEU A 52 -33.60 18.11 -3.49
C LEU A 52 -32.18 18.73 -3.46
N VAL A 53 -31.48 18.56 -2.35
CA VAL A 53 -30.09 18.93 -2.18
C VAL A 53 -29.29 17.69 -1.82
N GLN A 54 -28.03 17.68 -2.16
CA GLN A 54 -27.17 16.52 -1.82
C GLN A 54 -27.00 16.42 -0.30
N SER A 55 -27.16 15.20 0.23
CA SER A 55 -27.02 14.91 1.65
C SER A 55 -25.55 15.05 2.10
N LEU A 56 -25.27 15.92 3.06
CA LEU A 56 -23.93 16.11 3.61
C LEU A 56 -23.35 14.81 4.22
N PRO A 57 -24.09 14.02 5.02
CA PRO A 57 -23.61 12.72 5.51
C PRO A 57 -23.24 11.76 4.38
N TYR A 58 -24.03 11.67 3.33
CA TYR A 58 -23.75 10.83 2.18
C TYR A 58 -22.50 11.31 1.44
N ALA A 59 -22.35 12.61 1.17
CA ALA A 59 -21.17 13.18 0.55
C ALA A 59 -19.90 12.87 1.36
N LYS A 60 -19.97 13.00 2.69
CA LYS A 60 -18.86 12.64 3.59
C LYS A 60 -18.49 11.15 3.50
N ALA A 61 -19.47 10.26 3.48
CA ALA A 61 -19.24 8.82 3.37
C ALA A 61 -18.59 8.46 2.01
N ALA A 62 -19.14 9.00 0.91
CA ALA A 62 -18.61 8.78 -0.44
C ALA A 62 -17.16 9.30 -0.57
N GLN A 63 -16.89 10.52 -0.13
CA GLN A 63 -15.55 11.10 -0.20
C GLN A 63 -14.56 10.35 0.69
N SER A 64 -14.99 9.92 1.88
CA SER A 64 -14.16 9.08 2.76
C SER A 64 -13.79 7.73 2.10
N ALA A 65 -14.70 7.15 1.31
CA ALA A 65 -14.40 5.93 0.55
C ALA A 65 -13.35 6.19 -0.54
N LEU A 66 -13.44 7.31 -1.26
CA LEU A 66 -12.45 7.71 -2.26
C LEU A 66 -11.06 7.94 -1.64
N ILE A 67 -10.98 8.62 -0.50
CA ILE A 67 -9.72 8.81 0.22
C ILE A 67 -9.11 7.47 0.67
N LYS A 68 -9.93 6.54 1.18
CA LYS A 68 -9.45 5.19 1.56
C LYS A 68 -8.95 4.41 0.36
N GLN A 69 -9.64 4.52 -0.78
CA GLN A 69 -9.22 3.88 -2.04
C GLN A 69 -7.91 4.49 -2.55
N GLY A 70 -7.77 5.82 -2.52
CA GLY A 70 -6.52 6.51 -2.87
C GLY A 70 -5.35 6.01 -2.04
N PHE A 71 -5.53 5.89 -0.71
CA PHE A 71 -4.53 5.29 0.16
C PHE A 71 -4.19 3.84 -0.23
N ALA A 72 -5.20 3.00 -0.47
CA ALA A 72 -4.97 1.61 -0.86
C ALA A 72 -4.16 1.51 -2.16
N ASN A 73 -4.47 2.36 -3.15
CA ASN A 73 -3.75 2.43 -4.41
C ASN A 73 -2.30 2.91 -4.20
N ALA A 74 -2.09 3.93 -3.37
CA ALA A 74 -0.75 4.46 -3.10
C ALA A 74 0.16 3.42 -2.44
N VAL A 75 -0.36 2.62 -1.50
CA VAL A 75 0.45 1.61 -0.80
C VAL A 75 0.53 0.27 -1.54
N ALA A 76 -0.18 0.10 -2.65
CA ALA A 76 -0.06 -1.09 -3.51
C ALA A 76 1.18 -1.04 -4.42
N ALA A 77 1.69 0.15 -4.72
CA ALA A 77 2.83 0.37 -5.59
C ALA A 77 3.78 1.38 -4.92
N ILE A 78 4.79 0.88 -4.20
CA ILE A 78 5.66 1.71 -3.34
C ILE A 78 6.96 2.03 -4.06
N PRO A 79 7.26 3.31 -4.35
CA PRO A 79 8.51 3.71 -4.96
C PRO A 79 9.66 3.67 -3.95
N PHE A 80 10.84 3.25 -4.41
CA PHE A 80 12.09 3.34 -3.68
C PHE A 80 13.29 3.53 -4.63
N THR A 81 14.41 3.97 -4.10
CA THR A 81 15.62 4.22 -4.89
C THR A 81 16.82 3.52 -4.27
N ILE A 82 17.57 2.75 -5.06
CA ILE A 82 18.83 2.13 -4.65
C ILE A 82 19.90 2.46 -5.69
N ASN A 83 21.04 2.95 -5.22
CA ASN A 83 22.19 3.30 -6.06
C ASN A 83 21.83 4.25 -7.23
N GLY A 84 20.87 5.17 -7.02
CA GLY A 84 20.39 6.11 -8.04
C GLY A 84 19.41 5.51 -9.05
N VAL A 85 19.04 4.23 -8.92
CA VAL A 85 18.05 3.56 -9.77
C VAL A 85 16.69 3.54 -9.03
N ASN A 86 15.65 3.98 -9.72
CA ASN A 86 14.29 3.99 -9.20
C ASN A 86 13.59 2.65 -9.46
N TYR A 87 12.96 2.13 -8.44
CA TYR A 87 12.17 0.90 -8.46
C TYR A 87 10.77 1.17 -7.90
N THR A 88 9.84 0.27 -8.17
CA THR A 88 8.53 0.24 -7.53
C THR A 88 8.24 -1.16 -7.02
N LEU A 89 8.06 -1.30 -5.71
CA LEU A 89 7.70 -2.56 -5.09
C LEU A 89 6.22 -2.86 -5.37
N ASP A 90 5.92 -4.10 -5.77
CA ASP A 90 4.55 -4.60 -5.81
C ASP A 90 4.16 -5.04 -4.39
N ALA A 91 3.47 -4.13 -3.69
CA ALA A 91 3.08 -4.33 -2.29
C ALA A 91 1.63 -4.84 -2.14
N ALA A 92 1.12 -5.61 -3.11
CA ALA A 92 -0.17 -6.28 -2.97
C ALA A 92 -0.21 -7.11 -1.67
N GLN A 93 -1.36 -7.11 -0.97
CA GLN A 93 -1.49 -7.70 0.38
C GLN A 93 -1.00 -9.15 0.48
N THR A 94 -1.13 -9.93 -0.58
CA THR A 94 -0.66 -11.32 -0.63
C THR A 94 0.86 -11.47 -0.64
N LYS A 95 1.59 -10.41 -1.03
CA LYS A 95 3.05 -10.38 -1.11
C LYS A 95 3.71 -9.74 0.12
N GLN A 96 3.01 -8.86 0.82
CA GLN A 96 3.53 -8.15 2.00
C GLN A 96 4.06 -9.10 3.09
N ALA A 97 3.42 -10.25 3.31
CA ALA A 97 3.86 -11.19 4.33
C ALA A 97 5.20 -11.87 3.96
N ALA A 98 5.41 -12.19 2.68
CA ALA A 98 6.66 -12.78 2.20
C ALA A 98 7.79 -11.75 2.24
N ASP A 99 7.53 -10.53 1.82
CA ASP A 99 8.49 -9.43 1.84
C ASP A 99 8.88 -9.05 3.28
N MET A 100 7.93 -8.99 4.21
CA MET A 100 8.19 -8.80 5.64
C MET A 100 9.11 -9.87 6.23
N ALA A 101 8.95 -11.13 5.85
CA ALA A 101 9.83 -12.21 6.30
C ALA A 101 11.28 -12.03 5.77
N ILE A 102 11.42 -11.56 4.53
CA ILE A 102 12.73 -11.21 3.94
C ILE A 102 13.42 -10.11 4.74
N VAL A 103 12.68 -9.10 5.15
CA VAL A 103 13.18 -7.98 5.97
C VAL A 103 13.64 -8.42 7.33
N VAL A 104 12.79 -9.17 8.03
CA VAL A 104 13.13 -9.68 9.36
C VAL A 104 14.40 -10.52 9.29
N ALA A 105 14.55 -11.36 8.25
CA ALA A 105 15.75 -12.14 8.04
C ALA A 105 17.00 -11.25 7.76
N ALA A 106 16.83 -10.19 6.93
CA ALA A 106 17.90 -9.24 6.65
C ALA A 106 18.32 -8.46 7.91
N ASN A 107 17.36 -7.97 8.68
CA ASN A 107 17.60 -7.28 9.95
C ASN A 107 18.30 -8.19 10.97
N ASN A 108 17.90 -9.45 11.08
CA ASN A 108 18.56 -10.41 11.95
C ASN A 108 20.02 -10.64 11.55
N ALA A 109 20.29 -10.77 10.25
CA ALA A 109 21.65 -10.92 9.74
C ALA A 109 22.53 -9.70 10.06
N LEU A 110 21.97 -8.47 9.97
CA LEU A 110 22.69 -7.24 10.30
C LEU A 110 22.95 -7.07 11.81
N ASN A 111 21.97 -7.41 12.63
CA ASN A 111 22.07 -7.24 14.08
C ASN A 111 22.88 -8.34 14.78
N HIS A 112 23.04 -9.50 14.14
CA HIS A 112 23.78 -10.65 14.67
C HIS A 112 24.70 -11.23 13.60
N PRO A 113 25.67 -10.44 13.05
CA PRO A 113 26.55 -10.95 12.01
C PRO A 113 27.47 -12.03 12.56
N VAL A 114 27.46 -13.19 11.91
CA VAL A 114 28.51 -14.18 12.12
C VAL A 114 29.69 -13.74 11.27
N SER A 115 30.74 -13.26 11.90
CA SER A 115 31.94 -12.84 11.18
C SER A 115 32.69 -14.04 10.63
N TRP A 116 33.30 -13.87 9.48
CA TRP A 116 34.26 -14.85 8.93
C TRP A 116 35.43 -15.07 9.87
N VAL A 117 35.83 -16.34 10.02
CA VAL A 117 36.99 -16.75 10.83
C VAL A 117 37.84 -17.70 10.00
N ALA A 118 39.17 -17.50 10.06
CA ALA A 118 40.13 -18.32 9.36
C ALA A 118 40.11 -19.78 9.85
N SER A 119 40.39 -20.72 8.95
CA SER A 119 40.56 -22.15 9.22
C SER A 119 39.45 -22.79 10.01
N THR A 120 38.20 -22.33 9.77
CA THR A 120 37.01 -22.74 10.50
C THR A 120 36.06 -23.53 9.61
N PRO A 121 35.50 -24.67 10.09
CA PRO A 121 34.47 -25.40 9.36
C PRO A 121 33.20 -24.55 9.17
N VAL A 122 32.64 -24.57 7.95
CA VAL A 122 31.40 -23.86 7.59
C VAL A 122 30.43 -24.82 6.95
N ALA A 123 29.21 -24.82 7.44
CA ALA A 123 28.12 -25.61 6.88
C ALA A 123 27.58 -24.96 5.60
N GLN A 124 27.05 -25.78 4.70
CA GLN A 124 26.31 -25.28 3.54
C GLN A 124 25.12 -24.38 3.99
N TYR A 125 24.89 -23.31 3.25
CA TYR A 125 23.88 -22.25 3.52
C TYR A 125 24.15 -21.36 4.74
N ALA A 126 25.29 -21.53 5.42
CA ALA A 126 25.71 -20.57 6.44
C ALA A 126 25.94 -19.19 5.81
N ILE A 127 25.56 -18.14 6.55
CA ILE A 127 25.78 -16.75 6.14
C ILE A 127 26.87 -16.16 7.04
N GLN A 128 27.89 -15.55 6.45
CA GLN A 128 28.96 -14.88 7.20
C GLN A 128 29.25 -13.49 6.63
N LEU A 129 29.68 -12.59 7.51
CA LEU A 129 30.14 -11.25 7.16
C LEU A 129 31.61 -11.30 6.82
N VAL A 130 31.96 -10.92 5.59
CA VAL A 130 33.33 -10.80 5.08
C VAL A 130 33.55 -9.34 4.67
N GLY A 131 34.35 -8.60 5.46
CA GLY A 131 34.49 -7.16 5.27
C GLY A 131 33.14 -6.45 5.52
N SER A 132 32.58 -5.83 4.50
CA SER A 132 31.26 -5.20 4.53
C SER A 132 30.19 -6.00 3.79
N SER A 133 30.48 -7.18 3.28
CA SER A 133 29.58 -7.99 2.46
C SER A 133 29.11 -9.24 3.18
N TYR A 134 27.84 -9.58 3.05
CA TYR A 134 27.31 -10.86 3.50
C TYR A 134 27.46 -11.89 2.39
N LEU A 135 28.12 -13.00 2.70
CA LEU A 135 28.29 -14.13 1.80
C LEU A 135 27.52 -15.33 2.34
N PHE A 136 26.97 -16.14 1.46
CA PHE A 136 26.39 -17.43 1.84
C PHE A 136 27.20 -18.58 1.25
N CYS A 137 27.33 -19.65 2.03
CA CYS A 137 28.08 -20.82 1.69
C CYS A 137 27.28 -21.71 0.73
N THR A 138 27.74 -21.87 -0.51
CA THR A 138 27.16 -22.81 -1.49
C THR A 138 27.74 -24.19 -1.41
N VAL A 139 29.05 -24.31 -1.04
CA VAL A 139 29.71 -25.57 -0.79
C VAL A 139 30.38 -25.55 0.58
N ALA A 140 29.95 -26.46 1.45
CA ALA A 140 30.49 -26.61 2.80
C ALA A 140 31.98 -27.00 2.77
N GLY A 141 32.72 -26.54 3.77
CA GLY A 141 34.16 -26.84 3.85
C GLY A 141 34.83 -26.14 5.02
N THR A 142 36.11 -25.89 4.92
CA THR A 142 36.94 -25.15 5.87
C THR A 142 37.46 -23.89 5.20
N THR A 143 37.24 -22.73 5.84
CA THR A 143 37.74 -21.43 5.36
C THR A 143 39.26 -21.42 5.21
N GLY A 144 39.79 -20.60 4.33
CA GLY A 144 41.19 -20.35 4.16
C GLY A 144 41.84 -19.65 5.37
N THR A 145 43.09 -19.31 5.23
CA THR A 145 43.84 -18.55 6.25
C THR A 145 43.69 -17.04 6.11
N THR A 146 43.18 -16.60 4.96
CA THR A 146 42.95 -15.19 4.62
C THR A 146 41.54 -15.03 4.11
N ALA A 147 40.85 -13.99 4.55
CA ALA A 147 39.47 -13.71 4.12
C ALA A 147 39.41 -13.54 2.60
N PRO A 148 38.39 -14.12 1.95
CA PRO A 148 38.22 -13.97 0.51
C PRO A 148 37.83 -12.53 0.16
N THR A 149 38.14 -12.11 -1.06
CA THR A 149 37.55 -10.87 -1.60
C THR A 149 36.12 -11.14 -2.01
N PRO A 150 35.12 -10.45 -1.42
CA PRO A 150 33.71 -10.65 -1.77
C PRO A 150 33.47 -10.40 -3.26
N PRO A 151 32.62 -11.21 -3.93
CA PRO A 151 32.21 -10.94 -5.30
C PRO A 151 31.33 -9.68 -5.35
N THR A 152 31.41 -8.98 -6.47
CA THR A 152 30.63 -7.76 -6.71
C THR A 152 29.29 -8.01 -7.41
N ALA A 153 29.06 -9.24 -7.88
CA ALA A 153 27.82 -9.63 -8.57
C ALA A 153 27.24 -10.91 -7.96
N PHE A 154 25.91 -10.96 -7.89
CA PHE A 154 25.18 -12.15 -7.49
C PHE A 154 25.46 -13.33 -8.44
N GLY A 155 25.46 -14.54 -7.88
CA GLY A 155 25.73 -15.76 -8.65
C GLY A 155 27.19 -15.93 -9.07
N THR A 156 28.11 -15.07 -8.65
CA THR A 156 29.52 -15.21 -8.89
C THR A 156 30.16 -15.90 -7.70
N PRO A 157 30.67 -17.15 -7.84
CA PRO A 157 31.28 -17.87 -6.73
C PRO A 157 32.71 -17.39 -6.46
N VAL A 158 33.11 -17.43 -5.19
CA VAL A 158 34.47 -17.22 -4.73
C VAL A 158 34.91 -18.40 -3.83
N THR A 159 36.08 -18.94 -4.06
CA THR A 159 36.64 -20.04 -3.26
C THR A 159 37.48 -19.49 -2.11
N ASP A 160 37.32 -20.08 -0.92
CA ASP A 160 38.00 -19.74 0.31
C ASP A 160 38.36 -21.03 1.06
N GLY A 161 39.61 -21.48 0.96
CA GLY A 161 39.99 -22.81 1.41
C GLY A 161 39.27 -23.90 0.60
N THR A 162 38.36 -24.65 1.29
CA THR A 162 37.48 -25.63 0.64
C THR A 162 36.01 -25.17 0.59
N VAL A 163 35.72 -23.98 1.09
CA VAL A 163 34.39 -23.36 1.05
C VAL A 163 34.20 -22.63 -0.27
N THR A 164 33.00 -22.68 -0.81
CA THR A 164 32.58 -21.79 -1.90
C THR A 164 31.50 -20.84 -1.40
N TRP A 165 31.72 -19.56 -1.64
CA TRP A 165 30.84 -18.47 -1.24
C TRP A 165 30.22 -17.78 -2.45
N GLU A 166 29.04 -17.25 -2.26
CA GLU A 166 28.42 -16.29 -3.17
C GLU A 166 27.89 -15.08 -2.38
N LEU A 167 27.70 -13.96 -3.07
CA LEU A 167 27.12 -12.77 -2.46
C LEU A 167 25.69 -13.08 -1.98
N TYR A 168 25.42 -12.84 -0.71
CA TYR A 168 24.09 -13.05 -0.14
C TYR A 168 23.19 -11.87 -0.47
N GLY A 169 22.04 -12.17 -1.06
CA GLY A 169 20.99 -11.23 -1.35
C GLY A 169 19.63 -11.91 -1.43
N ARG A 170 18.61 -11.11 -1.60
CA ARG A 170 17.23 -11.57 -1.80
C ARG A 170 16.60 -10.87 -2.99
N THR A 171 15.83 -11.64 -3.72
CA THR A 171 15.08 -11.15 -4.87
C THR A 171 13.73 -10.66 -4.42
N LEU A 172 13.40 -9.42 -4.78
CA LEU A 172 12.08 -8.83 -4.59
C LEU A 172 11.34 -8.82 -5.93
N GLU A 173 10.04 -9.02 -5.86
CA GLU A 173 9.16 -8.83 -7.01
C GLU A 173 8.77 -7.34 -7.09
N LEU A 174 8.98 -6.77 -8.27
CA LEU A 174 8.68 -5.38 -8.57
C LEU A 174 7.36 -5.26 -9.33
N LEU A 175 6.79 -4.07 -9.35
CA LEU A 175 5.57 -3.78 -10.08
C LEU A 175 5.74 -4.17 -11.56
N GLY A 176 4.74 -4.86 -12.11
CA GLY A 176 4.78 -5.37 -13.48
C GLY A 176 5.42 -6.76 -13.62
N GLY A 177 5.70 -7.46 -12.50
CA GLY A 177 6.21 -8.84 -12.50
C GLY A 177 7.71 -8.97 -12.79
N SER A 178 8.44 -7.86 -12.84
CA SER A 178 9.92 -7.90 -12.89
C SER A 178 10.50 -8.24 -11.51
N HIS A 179 11.76 -8.68 -11.48
CA HIS A 179 12.45 -9.08 -10.27
C HIS A 179 13.83 -8.42 -10.20
N ALA A 180 14.25 -8.03 -9.00
CA ALA A 180 15.61 -7.56 -8.75
C ALA A 180 16.14 -8.14 -7.45
N THR A 181 17.44 -8.47 -7.45
CA THR A 181 18.14 -9.00 -6.27
C THR A 181 18.92 -7.89 -5.59
N PHE A 182 18.76 -7.78 -4.28
CA PHE A 182 19.34 -6.75 -3.43
C PHE A 182 20.20 -7.40 -2.35
N THR A 183 21.27 -6.73 -1.98
CA THR A 183 22.10 -7.09 -0.82
C THR A 183 21.34 -6.85 0.48
N VAL A 184 21.84 -7.39 1.59
CA VAL A 184 21.25 -7.21 2.92
C VAL A 184 21.17 -5.72 3.28
N GLN A 185 22.21 -4.95 3.00
CA GLN A 185 22.27 -3.51 3.27
C GLN A 185 21.23 -2.74 2.44
N GLU A 186 21.13 -3.07 1.16
CA GLU A 186 20.14 -2.47 0.26
C GLU A 186 18.70 -2.80 0.70
N LEU A 187 18.45 -4.06 1.11
CA LEU A 187 17.16 -4.47 1.64
C LEU A 187 16.74 -3.62 2.85
N VAL A 188 17.64 -3.39 3.81
CA VAL A 188 17.33 -2.53 4.97
C VAL A 188 17.04 -1.10 4.53
N SER A 189 17.83 -0.55 3.59
CA SER A 189 17.55 0.77 3.03
C SER A 189 16.19 0.85 2.32
N ILE A 190 15.83 -0.19 1.55
CA ILE A 190 14.52 -0.30 0.91
C ILE A 190 13.40 -0.24 1.96
N PHE A 191 13.56 -1.00 3.05
CA PHE A 191 12.53 -1.02 4.10
C PHE A 191 12.36 0.28 4.84
N GLN A 192 13.44 0.96 5.14
CA GLN A 192 13.36 2.31 5.73
C GLN A 192 12.59 3.26 4.80
N GLN A 193 12.85 3.21 3.50
CA GLN A 193 12.12 4.03 2.53
C GLN A 193 10.63 3.66 2.46
N VAL A 194 10.33 2.35 2.43
CA VAL A 194 8.96 1.81 2.40
C VAL A 194 8.20 2.20 3.65
N GLU A 195 8.80 2.06 4.84
CA GLU A 195 8.19 2.44 6.12
C GLU A 195 7.85 3.94 6.15
N VAL A 196 8.81 4.78 5.78
CA VAL A 196 8.62 6.25 5.71
C VAL A 196 7.51 6.60 4.72
N TYR A 197 7.50 5.97 3.54
CA TYR A 197 6.46 6.21 2.54
C TYR A 197 5.07 5.82 3.07
N ILE A 198 4.89 4.62 3.61
CA ILE A 198 3.61 4.15 4.16
C ILE A 198 3.15 5.07 5.30
N HIS A 199 4.06 5.47 6.20
CA HIS A 199 3.76 6.39 7.28
C HIS A 199 3.25 7.74 6.77
N TYR A 200 3.92 8.31 5.76
CA TYR A 200 3.50 9.54 5.11
C TYR A 200 2.09 9.41 4.51
N GLN A 201 1.83 8.39 3.71
CA GLN A 201 0.53 8.13 3.09
C GLN A 201 -0.58 7.92 4.15
N LYS A 202 -0.26 7.22 5.24
CA LYS A 202 -1.19 7.04 6.36
C LYS A 202 -1.57 8.37 7.03
N ASN A 203 -0.59 9.24 7.27
CA ASN A 203 -0.84 10.54 7.87
C ASN A 203 -1.65 11.44 6.94
N GLN A 204 -1.36 11.44 5.63
CA GLN A 204 -2.16 12.13 4.63
C GLN A 204 -3.62 11.64 4.66
N LYS A 205 -3.87 10.34 4.63
CA LYS A 205 -5.22 9.77 4.75
C LYS A 205 -5.93 10.26 6.01
N LEU A 206 -5.30 10.20 7.18
CA LEU A 206 -5.89 10.63 8.44
C LEU A 206 -6.23 12.12 8.43
N SER A 207 -5.35 12.96 7.88
CA SER A 207 -5.58 14.40 7.73
C SER A 207 -6.79 14.68 6.84
N LEU A 208 -6.88 14.04 5.67
CA LEU A 208 -8.00 14.23 4.74
C LEU A 208 -9.33 13.74 5.33
N LEU A 209 -9.33 12.61 6.03
CA LEU A 209 -10.54 12.12 6.73
C LEU A 209 -10.98 13.09 7.84
N ALA A 210 -10.05 13.69 8.57
CA ALA A 210 -10.36 14.71 9.57
C ALA A 210 -10.95 15.98 8.92
N GLN A 211 -10.43 16.42 7.78
CA GLN A 211 -11.00 17.55 7.01
C GLN A 211 -12.43 17.24 6.53
N ILE A 212 -12.68 16.03 6.02
CA ILE A 212 -14.04 15.59 5.63
C ILE A 212 -14.97 15.62 6.85
N ALA A 213 -14.54 15.14 8.00
CA ALA A 213 -15.34 15.14 9.21
C ALA A 213 -15.71 16.56 9.65
N ALA A 214 -14.76 17.50 9.55
CA ALA A 214 -14.95 18.90 9.93
C ALA A 214 -15.76 19.72 8.92
N ALA A 215 -15.81 19.31 7.64
CA ALA A 215 -16.52 20.05 6.60
C ALA A 215 -18.01 20.19 6.91
N THR A 216 -18.56 21.38 6.69
CA THR A 216 -19.96 21.73 6.98
C THR A 216 -20.83 21.84 5.74
N THR A 217 -20.24 21.78 4.55
CA THR A 217 -20.96 21.86 3.27
C THR A 217 -20.53 20.73 2.33
N VAL A 218 -21.40 20.33 1.41
CA VAL A 218 -21.12 19.32 0.38
C VAL A 218 -19.97 19.77 -0.51
N SER A 219 -19.96 21.04 -0.93
CA SER A 219 -18.88 21.60 -1.77
C SER A 219 -17.53 21.52 -1.07
N ALA A 220 -17.46 21.83 0.24
CA ALA A 220 -16.22 21.70 1.01
C ALA A 220 -15.74 20.24 1.09
N VAL A 221 -16.67 19.28 1.23
CA VAL A 221 -16.35 17.84 1.23
C VAL A 221 -15.78 17.41 -0.13
N GLN A 222 -16.41 17.81 -1.23
CA GLN A 222 -16.03 17.43 -2.59
C GLN A 222 -14.67 18.02 -3.02
N ALA A 223 -14.27 19.15 -2.43
CA ALA A 223 -12.96 19.77 -2.68
C ALA A 223 -11.79 19.01 -2.04
N ILE A 224 -12.04 18.08 -1.10
CA ILE A 224 -11.01 17.30 -0.42
C ILE A 224 -10.69 16.08 -1.28
N VAL A 225 -9.53 16.07 -1.91
CA VAL A 225 -9.07 14.99 -2.80
C VAL A 225 -7.80 14.35 -2.28
N TRP A 226 -7.58 13.10 -2.73
CA TRP A 226 -6.34 12.36 -2.43
C TRP A 226 -5.16 12.93 -3.22
#